data_a904a51d0f3e9d76cc81be0ee9450bd6
#
_entry.id   a904a51d0f3e9d76cc81be0ee9450bd6
#
_cell.length_a   1.000
_cell.length_b   1.000
_cell.length_c   1.000
_cell.angle_alpha   90.00
_cell.angle_beta   90.00
_cell.angle_gamma   90.00
#
_symmetry.space_group_name_H-M   'P 1'
#
loop_
_entity.id
_entity.type
_entity.pdbx_description
1 polymer ?
#
loop_
_entity_poly.entity_id
_entity_poly.type
_entity_poly.pdbx_seq_one_letter_code
_entity_poly.pdbx_strand_id
1 'polypeptide(L)'
;MTKYIFVTGGVVSGLGKGITAASLGRLLKARGLKVAAQKLDPYINVDPGTMSPYQHGEVYVTEDGAETDLDLGHYERFIDENLNQYSNLTTGKVYWNVLNKERKGEYLGSTVQVIPHVTNEIKEFVYRVGEKTDADVVITEIGGTIGDIESQPFLEAVRQISLEIGKENSLFIHVTLVPYLSGSEEHKSKPTQHSVKELRGMGINPDIIVLRSDKPLEASIFEKISLFCNVKSDCVVENRTLSNLYEAPLMLEKSRFSDVVCRELNIDAPKPVLAEWEQMVRRIRNRTGEVHIGLVGKYVKLHDAYLSVAEAMNHAGYEMNTFVKVHWIDSEDITKDSVNNILKDLSGVIIPGGFGNRGIEGMILAAKYAREKQIPYLGICLGMQIAVIEFARNMLGLKDANSGEFDEQCKHKVIDFMPGQSEEVEKGGTLRLGSYPCSIKFGTKLESYYGKQTIHERHRHRYEFNNKYREKLTDAGLVISGTSPDNSLVEAIELQEHPFFTGVQFHPEFKSRPNQAHPLFRGFISAALKEKNYGNS
;
A
#
# COMPACT_ATOMS: atom_id res chain seq x y z
N MET A 1 5.00 -5.14 -29.21
CA MET A 1 5.84 -4.04 -28.66
C MET A 1 5.06 -3.43 -27.49
N THR A 2 5.68 -3.35 -26.33
CA THR A 2 5.08 -2.77 -25.12
C THR A 2 4.68 -1.31 -25.34
N LYS A 3 3.49 -0.91 -24.92
CA LYS A 3 3.00 0.47 -24.93
C LYS A 3 3.25 1.14 -23.58
N TYR A 4 3.59 2.43 -23.58
CA TYR A 4 3.93 3.18 -22.38
C TYR A 4 2.94 4.33 -22.17
N ILE A 5 2.35 4.39 -20.99
CA ILE A 5 1.42 5.43 -20.57
C ILE A 5 2.06 6.20 -19.42
N PHE A 6 2.24 7.50 -19.58
CA PHE A 6 2.82 8.37 -18.57
C PHE A 6 1.73 9.22 -17.94
N VAL A 7 1.53 9.09 -16.63
CA VAL A 7 0.53 9.83 -15.87
C VAL A 7 1.23 10.95 -15.10
N THR A 8 0.95 12.19 -15.49
CA THR A 8 1.46 13.41 -14.86
C THR A 8 0.35 14.13 -14.11
N GLY A 9 0.69 15.02 -13.19
CA GLY A 9 -0.29 15.80 -12.47
C GLY A 9 0.10 17.26 -12.31
N GLY A 10 -0.87 18.11 -12.20
CA GLY A 10 -0.66 19.53 -12.03
C GLY A 10 -1.67 20.20 -11.11
N VAL A 11 -1.40 21.46 -10.77
CA VAL A 11 -2.16 22.33 -9.87
C VAL A 11 -1.86 22.10 -8.40
N VAL A 12 -2.11 20.90 -7.86
CA VAL A 12 -1.84 20.53 -6.44
C VAL A 12 -1.45 19.07 -6.33
N SER A 13 -0.79 18.70 -5.22
CA SER A 13 -0.56 17.32 -4.83
C SER A 13 -1.86 16.63 -4.38
N GLY A 14 -1.87 15.30 -4.30
CA GLY A 14 -3.04 14.55 -3.81
C GLY A 14 -4.25 14.53 -4.77
N LEU A 15 -4.07 14.86 -6.05
CA LEU A 15 -5.13 14.86 -7.08
C LEU A 15 -5.69 13.47 -7.42
N GLY A 16 -5.08 12.39 -6.91
CA GLY A 16 -5.48 11.03 -7.25
C GLY A 16 -4.92 10.56 -8.59
N LYS A 17 -3.69 10.96 -8.94
CA LYS A 17 -2.93 10.36 -10.06
C LYS A 17 -2.85 8.84 -9.91
N GLY A 18 -2.46 8.36 -8.72
CA GLY A 18 -2.36 6.93 -8.40
C GLY A 18 -3.66 6.18 -8.62
N ILE A 19 -4.78 6.71 -8.14
CA ILE A 19 -6.11 6.11 -8.37
C ILE A 19 -6.51 6.14 -9.84
N THR A 20 -6.16 7.20 -10.58
CA THR A 20 -6.41 7.26 -12.03
C THR A 20 -5.57 6.20 -12.77
N ALA A 21 -4.28 6.07 -12.45
CA ALA A 21 -3.38 5.07 -13.02
C ALA A 21 -3.83 3.64 -12.67
N ALA A 22 -4.16 3.38 -11.41
CA ALA A 22 -4.66 2.10 -10.92
C ALA A 22 -5.99 1.71 -11.59
N SER A 23 -6.91 2.66 -11.72
CA SER A 23 -8.20 2.46 -12.40
C SER A 23 -8.02 2.13 -13.88
N LEU A 24 -7.13 2.85 -14.57
CA LEU A 24 -6.80 2.55 -15.95
C LEU A 24 -6.18 1.15 -16.08
N GLY A 25 -5.26 0.81 -15.18
CA GLY A 25 -4.65 -0.53 -15.15
C GLY A 25 -5.71 -1.63 -14.99
N ARG A 26 -6.70 -1.43 -14.10
CA ARG A 26 -7.84 -2.35 -13.95
C ARG A 26 -8.65 -2.46 -15.24
N LEU A 27 -8.95 -1.34 -15.90
CA LEU A 27 -9.73 -1.32 -17.13
C LEU A 27 -9.00 -2.04 -18.29
N LEU A 28 -7.71 -1.80 -18.45
CA LEU A 28 -6.89 -2.46 -19.48
C LEU A 28 -6.73 -3.95 -19.20
N LYS A 29 -6.54 -4.35 -17.94
CA LYS A 29 -6.56 -5.77 -17.55
C LYS A 29 -7.91 -6.43 -17.85
N ALA A 30 -9.02 -5.73 -17.63
CA ALA A 30 -10.36 -6.22 -17.95
C ALA A 30 -10.61 -6.39 -19.47
N ARG A 31 -9.74 -5.81 -20.31
CA ARG A 31 -9.68 -6.02 -21.75
C ARG A 31 -8.79 -7.20 -22.17
N GLY A 32 -8.19 -7.89 -21.21
CA GLY A 32 -7.29 -9.03 -21.44
C GLY A 32 -5.83 -8.67 -21.69
N LEU A 33 -5.44 -7.39 -21.43
CA LEU A 33 -4.06 -6.94 -21.58
C LEU A 33 -3.24 -7.25 -20.31
N LYS A 34 -1.96 -7.58 -20.48
CA LYS A 34 -0.99 -7.65 -19.39
C LYS A 34 -0.53 -6.24 -19.04
N VAL A 35 -0.79 -5.80 -17.83
CA VAL A 35 -0.51 -4.44 -17.38
C VAL A 35 0.52 -4.45 -16.25
N ALA A 36 1.57 -3.66 -16.40
CA ALA A 36 2.50 -3.32 -15.32
C ALA A 36 2.28 -1.87 -14.88
N ALA A 37 2.40 -1.62 -13.57
CA ALA A 37 2.34 -0.28 -13.00
C ALA A 37 3.68 0.10 -12.37
N GLN A 38 4.03 1.38 -12.48
CA GLN A 38 5.28 1.93 -11.99
C GLN A 38 5.07 3.36 -11.46
N LYS A 39 5.81 3.71 -10.40
CA LYS A 39 5.85 5.06 -9.84
C LYS A 39 7.27 5.60 -9.81
N LEU A 40 7.43 6.85 -10.24
CA LEU A 40 8.66 7.62 -10.17
C LEU A 40 8.51 8.71 -9.11
N ASP A 41 9.25 8.60 -8.00
CA ASP A 41 9.14 9.51 -6.86
C ASP A 41 10.30 10.52 -6.84
N PRO A 42 10.02 11.83 -6.81
CA PRO A 42 11.04 12.86 -6.99
C PRO A 42 11.87 13.17 -5.73
N TYR A 43 11.64 12.49 -4.61
CA TYR A 43 12.44 12.72 -3.40
C TYR A 43 13.82 12.04 -3.47
N ILE A 44 14.80 12.57 -2.67
CA ILE A 44 16.20 12.13 -2.68
C ILE A 44 16.47 10.92 -1.76
N ASN A 45 15.51 10.44 -1.01
CA ASN A 45 15.66 9.18 -0.29
C ASN A 45 15.88 8.03 -1.29
N VAL A 46 16.78 7.10 -0.96
CA VAL A 46 17.03 5.92 -1.83
C VAL A 46 15.80 5.04 -1.93
N ASP A 47 15.11 4.87 -0.80
CA ASP A 47 13.81 4.23 -0.65
C ASP A 47 13.06 4.85 0.53
N PRO A 48 11.76 4.57 0.72
CA PRO A 48 10.99 5.09 1.84
C PRO A 48 11.23 4.35 3.17
N GLY A 49 12.05 3.30 3.21
CA GLY A 49 12.22 2.43 4.38
C GLY A 49 12.69 3.13 5.64
N THR A 50 13.45 4.24 5.50
CA THR A 50 13.93 5.06 6.62
C THR A 50 13.08 6.30 6.88
N MET A 51 12.04 6.54 6.09
CA MET A 51 11.17 7.71 6.22
C MET A 51 10.18 7.56 7.37
N SER A 52 9.82 8.68 7.99
CA SER A 52 8.79 8.68 9.03
C SER A 52 7.41 8.41 8.43
N PRO A 53 6.63 7.46 8.97
CA PRO A 53 5.26 7.22 8.52
C PRO A 53 4.34 8.45 8.65
N TYR A 54 4.65 9.39 9.53
CA TYR A 54 3.92 10.66 9.65
C TYR A 54 4.11 11.61 8.47
N GLN A 55 5.19 11.45 7.69
CA GLN A 55 5.46 12.30 6.54
C GLN A 55 5.11 11.64 5.22
N HIS A 56 5.22 10.32 5.15
CA HIS A 56 5.15 9.58 3.90
C HIS A 56 4.00 8.57 3.83
N GLY A 57 3.33 8.29 4.95
CA GLY A 57 2.37 7.18 5.03
C GLY A 57 3.07 5.84 5.26
N GLU A 58 2.39 4.74 4.95
CA GLU A 58 2.95 3.40 5.09
C GLU A 58 4.07 3.14 4.08
N VAL A 59 5.04 2.35 4.49
CA VAL A 59 6.04 1.75 3.58
C VAL A 59 5.45 0.44 3.06
N TYR A 60 5.16 0.41 1.76
CA TYR A 60 4.62 -0.78 1.10
C TYR A 60 5.75 -1.69 0.64
N VAL A 61 5.65 -3.00 0.91
CA VAL A 61 6.68 -3.96 0.54
C VAL A 61 6.19 -4.86 -0.59
N THR A 62 6.96 -4.94 -1.67
CA THR A 62 6.67 -5.79 -2.83
C THR A 62 6.97 -7.27 -2.55
N GLU A 63 6.56 -8.15 -3.46
CA GLU A 63 6.79 -9.59 -3.34
C GLU A 63 8.28 -9.94 -3.27
N ASP A 64 9.12 -9.23 -4.01
CA ASP A 64 10.59 -9.41 -4.07
C ASP A 64 11.37 -8.55 -3.06
N GLY A 65 10.68 -7.88 -2.13
CA GLY A 65 11.29 -7.22 -0.97
C GLY A 65 11.70 -5.77 -1.16
N ALA A 66 11.23 -5.08 -2.19
CA ALA A 66 11.45 -3.64 -2.30
C ALA A 66 10.55 -2.87 -1.33
N GLU A 67 11.13 -1.94 -0.57
CA GLU A 67 10.41 -0.93 0.20
C GLU A 67 10.00 0.21 -0.74
N THR A 68 8.71 0.53 -0.78
CA THR A 68 8.12 1.40 -1.80
C THR A 68 7.07 2.33 -1.23
N ASP A 69 6.63 3.28 -2.05
CA ASP A 69 5.55 4.19 -1.75
C ASP A 69 4.19 3.46 -1.62
N LEU A 70 3.29 4.03 -0.81
CA LEU A 70 1.95 3.49 -0.55
C LEU A 70 1.05 3.37 -1.80
N ASP A 71 1.31 4.14 -2.85
CA ASP A 71 0.55 4.08 -4.10
C ASP A 71 0.68 2.72 -4.80
N LEU A 72 1.78 2.00 -4.57
CA LEU A 72 1.93 0.64 -5.08
C LEU A 72 0.86 -0.31 -4.51
N GLY A 73 0.44 -0.09 -3.27
CA GLY A 73 -0.70 -0.78 -2.69
C GLY A 73 -2.00 -0.53 -3.46
N HIS A 74 -2.23 0.70 -3.91
CA HIS A 74 -3.37 1.00 -4.78
C HIS A 74 -3.28 0.26 -6.11
N TYR A 75 -2.10 0.25 -6.75
CA TYR A 75 -1.93 -0.47 -8.02
C TYR A 75 -2.22 -1.97 -7.85
N GLU A 76 -1.64 -2.61 -6.84
CA GLU A 76 -1.89 -4.03 -6.58
C GLU A 76 -3.36 -4.33 -6.27
N ARG A 77 -4.03 -3.49 -5.48
CA ARG A 77 -5.46 -3.67 -5.13
C ARG A 77 -6.39 -3.53 -6.32
N PHE A 78 -6.10 -2.60 -7.26
CA PHE A 78 -6.95 -2.37 -8.44
C PHE A 78 -6.63 -3.31 -9.59
N ILE A 79 -5.33 -3.44 -9.92
CA ILE A 79 -4.89 -4.26 -11.06
C ILE A 79 -4.97 -5.75 -10.72
N ASP A 80 -4.86 -6.10 -9.43
CA ASP A 80 -4.83 -7.48 -8.95
C ASP A 80 -3.63 -8.26 -9.55
N GLU A 81 -2.45 -7.63 -9.45
CA GLU A 81 -1.14 -8.18 -9.81
C GLU A 81 -0.12 -7.82 -8.73
N ASN A 82 0.81 -8.73 -8.43
CA ASN A 82 1.90 -8.42 -7.52
C ASN A 82 2.97 -7.59 -8.24
N LEU A 83 3.37 -6.49 -7.61
CA LEU A 83 4.42 -5.63 -8.11
C LEU A 83 5.80 -6.09 -7.62
N ASN A 84 6.84 -5.51 -8.21
CA ASN A 84 8.24 -5.88 -7.95
C ASN A 84 9.13 -4.63 -7.81
N GLN A 85 10.43 -4.84 -7.56
CA GLN A 85 11.41 -3.78 -7.36
C GLN A 85 11.55 -2.78 -8.52
N TYR A 86 11.08 -3.13 -9.71
CA TYR A 86 11.07 -2.24 -10.88
C TYR A 86 9.80 -1.37 -10.93
N SER A 87 8.88 -1.55 -10.01
CA SER A 87 7.64 -0.78 -9.95
C SER A 87 7.79 0.55 -9.20
N ASN A 88 8.91 0.80 -8.51
CA ASN A 88 9.16 2.08 -7.83
C ASN A 88 10.60 2.55 -8.01
N LEU A 89 10.77 3.80 -8.45
CA LEU A 89 12.05 4.45 -8.61
C LEU A 89 12.04 5.82 -7.95
N THR A 90 13.00 6.06 -7.06
CA THR A 90 13.22 7.38 -6.44
C THR A 90 14.35 8.14 -7.11
N THR A 91 14.35 9.46 -7.02
CA THR A 91 15.49 10.30 -7.44
C THR A 91 16.78 9.85 -6.73
N GLY A 92 16.70 9.55 -5.42
CA GLY A 92 17.86 9.09 -4.65
C GLY A 92 18.47 7.82 -5.23
N LYS A 93 17.65 6.82 -5.58
CA LYS A 93 18.13 5.58 -6.20
C LYS A 93 18.78 5.82 -7.57
N VAL A 94 18.23 6.73 -8.37
CA VAL A 94 18.82 7.10 -9.68
C VAL A 94 20.20 7.71 -9.48
N TYR A 95 20.31 8.74 -8.63
CA TYR A 95 21.60 9.39 -8.38
C TYR A 95 22.62 8.46 -7.73
N TRP A 96 22.18 7.61 -6.80
CA TRP A 96 23.03 6.59 -6.20
C TRP A 96 23.64 5.66 -7.25
N ASN A 97 22.84 5.19 -8.18
CA ASN A 97 23.31 4.32 -9.27
C ASN A 97 24.28 5.05 -10.20
N VAL A 98 23.96 6.29 -10.61
CA VAL A 98 24.82 7.10 -11.48
C VAL A 98 26.17 7.37 -10.81
N LEU A 99 26.19 7.78 -9.54
CA LEU A 99 27.41 8.05 -8.79
C LEU A 99 28.25 6.79 -8.59
N ASN A 100 27.62 5.64 -8.31
CA ASN A 100 28.32 4.37 -8.19
C ASN A 100 28.96 3.93 -9.53
N LYS A 101 28.27 4.10 -10.65
CA LYS A 101 28.79 3.85 -12.00
C LYS A 101 29.99 4.78 -12.30
N GLU A 102 29.90 6.07 -11.93
CA GLU A 102 30.99 7.04 -12.08
C GLU A 102 32.21 6.59 -11.26
N ARG A 103 32.07 6.29 -9.99
CA ARG A 103 33.16 5.84 -9.10
C ARG A 103 33.82 4.54 -9.57
N LYS A 104 33.09 3.68 -10.28
CA LYS A 104 33.64 2.46 -10.91
C LYS A 104 34.29 2.71 -12.26
N GLY A 105 34.25 3.94 -12.79
CA GLY A 105 34.84 4.30 -14.08
C GLY A 105 34.01 3.84 -15.29
N GLU A 106 32.78 3.48 -15.13
CA GLU A 106 31.91 2.96 -16.21
C GLU A 106 31.64 4.01 -17.31
N TYR A 107 31.80 5.31 -17.00
CA TYR A 107 31.63 6.40 -17.97
C TYR A 107 32.90 6.77 -18.70
N LEU A 108 34.00 6.01 -18.55
CA LEU A 108 35.24 6.12 -19.31
C LEU A 108 35.86 7.54 -19.34
N GLY A 109 35.72 8.28 -18.22
CA GLY A 109 36.28 9.65 -18.10
C GLY A 109 35.37 10.76 -18.67
N SER A 110 34.18 10.44 -19.14
CA SER A 110 33.22 11.45 -19.60
C SER A 110 32.72 12.32 -18.44
N THR A 111 32.39 13.58 -18.74
CA THR A 111 31.68 14.45 -17.78
C THR A 111 30.28 13.92 -17.58
N VAL A 112 29.96 13.51 -16.34
CA VAL A 112 28.63 12.99 -15.99
C VAL A 112 27.65 14.15 -15.75
N GLN A 113 26.53 14.15 -16.45
CA GLN A 113 25.51 15.22 -16.43
C GLN A 113 24.11 14.63 -16.27
N VAL A 114 23.12 15.48 -15.93
CA VAL A 114 21.73 15.05 -15.85
C VAL A 114 21.26 14.46 -17.19
N ILE A 115 21.55 15.15 -18.29
CA ILE A 115 21.36 14.64 -19.65
C ILE A 115 22.77 14.35 -20.22
N PRO A 116 23.09 13.12 -20.68
CA PRO A 116 22.15 11.97 -20.80
C PRO A 116 22.19 10.98 -19.63
N HIS A 117 23.07 11.11 -18.63
CA HIS A 117 23.40 10.01 -17.72
C HIS A 117 22.27 9.70 -16.73
N VAL A 118 21.71 10.71 -16.06
CA VAL A 118 20.57 10.54 -15.15
C VAL A 118 19.31 10.15 -15.94
N THR A 119 19.05 10.81 -17.08
CA THR A 119 17.89 10.46 -17.91
C THR A 119 17.99 9.06 -18.50
N ASN A 120 19.17 8.59 -18.88
CA ASN A 120 19.35 7.21 -19.36
C ASN A 120 19.11 6.17 -18.27
N GLU A 121 19.55 6.43 -17.03
CA GLU A 121 19.25 5.55 -15.89
C GLU A 121 17.75 5.43 -15.63
N ILE A 122 17.02 6.56 -15.71
CA ILE A 122 15.56 6.57 -15.57
C ILE A 122 14.89 5.80 -16.72
N LYS A 123 15.31 6.04 -17.97
CA LYS A 123 14.74 5.35 -19.14
C LYS A 123 14.95 3.84 -19.07
N GLU A 124 16.16 3.41 -18.72
CA GLU A 124 16.48 1.99 -18.55
C GLU A 124 15.55 1.35 -17.52
N PHE A 125 15.29 2.04 -16.41
CA PHE A 125 14.40 1.54 -15.37
C PHE A 125 12.95 1.42 -15.86
N VAL A 126 12.46 2.42 -16.62
CA VAL A 126 11.11 2.40 -17.21
C VAL A 126 10.95 1.25 -18.20
N TYR A 127 11.94 1.00 -19.05
CA TYR A 127 11.88 -0.12 -19.98
C TYR A 127 11.94 -1.48 -19.29
N ARG A 128 12.77 -1.58 -18.25
CA ARG A 128 13.01 -2.85 -17.54
C ARG A 128 11.77 -3.44 -16.90
N VAL A 129 10.83 -2.64 -16.40
CA VAL A 129 9.58 -3.19 -15.84
C VAL A 129 8.75 -3.88 -16.93
N GLY A 130 8.65 -3.30 -18.12
CA GLY A 130 7.94 -3.91 -19.25
C GLY A 130 8.58 -5.22 -19.69
N GLU A 131 9.92 -5.25 -19.80
CA GLU A 131 10.67 -6.45 -20.17
C GLU A 131 10.54 -7.58 -19.14
N LYS A 132 10.63 -7.26 -17.86
CA LYS A 132 10.58 -8.24 -16.76
C LYS A 132 9.20 -8.84 -16.54
N THR A 133 8.15 -8.11 -16.86
CA THR A 133 6.76 -8.55 -16.67
C THR A 133 6.10 -9.04 -17.95
N ASP A 134 6.78 -8.95 -19.10
CA ASP A 134 6.22 -9.23 -20.43
C ASP A 134 4.88 -8.48 -20.63
N ALA A 135 4.86 -7.19 -20.20
CA ALA A 135 3.65 -6.39 -20.21
C ALA A 135 3.31 -5.88 -21.62
N ASP A 136 2.03 -5.93 -21.97
CA ASP A 136 1.51 -5.25 -23.17
C ASP A 136 1.51 -3.72 -22.97
N VAL A 137 1.20 -3.30 -21.73
CA VAL A 137 1.12 -1.88 -21.35
C VAL A 137 1.82 -1.64 -20.03
N VAL A 138 2.70 -0.63 -19.98
CA VAL A 138 3.31 -0.10 -18.76
C VAL A 138 2.69 1.25 -18.45
N ILE A 139 2.12 1.40 -17.25
CA ILE A 139 1.59 2.66 -16.75
C ILE A 139 2.58 3.23 -15.74
N THR A 140 3.21 4.34 -16.06
CA THR A 140 4.18 5.02 -15.20
C THR A 140 3.59 6.32 -14.67
N GLU A 141 3.38 6.40 -13.36
CA GLU A 141 2.99 7.63 -12.67
C GLU A 141 4.23 8.45 -12.31
N ILE A 142 4.22 9.73 -12.67
CA ILE A 142 5.25 10.68 -12.27
C ILE A 142 4.80 11.39 -10.99
N GLY A 143 5.54 11.19 -9.91
CA GLY A 143 5.32 11.86 -8.62
C GLY A 143 5.57 13.36 -8.70
N GLY A 144 5.07 14.08 -7.70
CA GLY A 144 5.13 15.55 -7.65
C GLY A 144 4.08 16.23 -8.54
N THR A 145 4.24 17.54 -8.69
CA THR A 145 3.37 18.42 -9.46
C THR A 145 4.15 19.02 -10.61
N ILE A 146 3.52 19.20 -11.77
CA ILE A 146 4.18 19.85 -12.90
C ILE A 146 4.68 21.24 -12.50
N GLY A 147 5.94 21.53 -12.78
CA GLY A 147 6.64 22.75 -12.34
C GLY A 147 7.59 22.52 -11.15
N ASP A 148 7.47 21.41 -10.41
CA ASP A 148 8.39 21.07 -9.35
C ASP A 148 9.78 20.74 -9.94
N ILE A 149 10.83 21.34 -9.36
CA ILE A 149 12.21 21.16 -9.82
C ILE A 149 12.62 19.69 -9.72
N GLU A 150 12.23 19.03 -8.67
CA GLU A 150 12.57 17.65 -8.35
C GLU A 150 12.06 16.66 -9.41
N SER A 151 10.94 16.97 -10.08
CA SER A 151 10.31 16.09 -11.08
C SER A 151 10.91 16.28 -12.48
N GLN A 152 11.70 17.33 -12.73
CA GLN A 152 12.21 17.66 -14.06
C GLN A 152 13.03 16.55 -14.73
N PRO A 153 13.96 15.84 -14.06
CA PRO A 153 14.69 14.75 -14.68
C PRO A 153 13.79 13.60 -15.14
N PHE A 154 12.73 13.29 -14.39
CA PHE A 154 11.75 12.28 -14.78
C PHE A 154 10.94 12.72 -16.02
N LEU A 155 10.45 13.96 -16.02
CA LEU A 155 9.70 14.51 -17.15
C LEU A 155 10.55 14.54 -18.42
N GLU A 156 11.82 14.95 -18.32
CA GLU A 156 12.76 14.93 -19.44
C GLU A 156 13.00 13.50 -19.95
N ALA A 157 13.18 12.53 -19.03
CA ALA A 157 13.38 11.12 -19.40
C ALA A 157 12.17 10.54 -20.16
N VAL A 158 10.93 10.76 -19.66
CA VAL A 158 9.72 10.24 -20.32
C VAL A 158 9.44 10.96 -21.65
N ARG A 159 9.83 12.26 -21.79
CA ARG A 159 9.81 12.96 -23.07
C ARG A 159 10.76 12.29 -24.07
N GLN A 160 11.97 11.94 -23.64
CA GLN A 160 12.94 11.23 -24.49
C GLN A 160 12.43 9.84 -24.87
N ILE A 161 11.84 9.08 -23.93
CA ILE A 161 11.21 7.77 -24.23
C ILE A 161 10.19 7.94 -25.35
N SER A 162 9.29 8.91 -25.26
CA SER A 162 8.26 9.15 -26.28
C SER A 162 8.86 9.44 -27.66
N LEU A 163 10.02 10.13 -27.71
CA LEU A 163 10.73 10.39 -28.95
C LEU A 163 11.37 9.11 -29.52
N GLU A 164 11.92 8.26 -28.65
CA GLU A 164 12.62 7.03 -29.04
C GLU A 164 11.70 5.94 -29.58
N ILE A 165 10.53 5.75 -28.90
CA ILE A 165 9.60 4.66 -29.25
C ILE A 165 8.48 5.09 -30.20
N GLY A 166 8.34 6.40 -30.44
CA GLY A 166 7.28 6.97 -31.27
C GLY A 166 5.97 7.21 -30.54
N LYS A 167 5.18 8.15 -31.06
CA LYS A 167 3.89 8.54 -30.48
C LYS A 167 2.85 7.41 -30.48
N GLU A 168 2.95 6.50 -31.42
CA GLU A 168 2.06 5.33 -31.50
C GLU A 168 2.28 4.31 -30.37
N ASN A 169 3.39 4.43 -29.64
CA ASN A 169 3.77 3.54 -28.53
C ASN A 169 3.80 4.25 -27.18
N SER A 170 3.56 5.56 -27.14
CA SER A 170 3.56 6.37 -25.92
C SER A 170 2.34 7.27 -25.81
N LEU A 171 1.79 7.43 -24.60
CA LEU A 171 0.63 8.23 -24.30
C LEU A 171 0.84 9.05 -23.04
N PHE A 172 0.50 10.33 -23.06
CA PHE A 172 0.54 11.20 -21.89
C PHE A 172 -0.86 11.52 -21.38
N ILE A 173 -1.12 11.13 -20.12
CA ILE A 173 -2.33 11.47 -19.40
C ILE A 173 -1.98 12.53 -18.36
N HIS A 174 -2.68 13.67 -18.40
CA HIS A 174 -2.46 14.75 -17.45
C HIS A 174 -3.66 14.92 -16.52
N VAL A 175 -3.47 14.67 -15.23
CA VAL A 175 -4.49 14.79 -14.18
C VAL A 175 -4.44 16.20 -13.63
N THR A 176 -5.55 16.92 -13.66
CA THR A 176 -5.65 18.33 -13.22
C THR A 176 -6.87 18.57 -12.35
N LEU A 177 -6.91 19.71 -11.67
CA LEU A 177 -8.02 20.15 -10.83
C LEU A 177 -8.89 21.18 -11.56
N VAL A 178 -10.19 20.97 -11.52
CA VAL A 178 -11.21 21.96 -11.87
C VAL A 178 -11.96 22.34 -10.59
N PRO A 179 -11.51 23.37 -9.86
CA PRO A 179 -12.13 23.75 -8.60
C PRO A 179 -13.52 24.36 -8.83
N TYR A 180 -14.45 24.07 -7.91
CA TYR A 180 -15.73 24.75 -7.80
C TYR A 180 -15.61 25.91 -6.81
N LEU A 181 -15.91 27.13 -7.24
CA LEU A 181 -15.90 28.30 -6.37
C LEU A 181 -17.30 28.56 -5.84
N SER A 182 -17.52 28.31 -4.55
CA SER A 182 -18.85 28.50 -3.94
C SER A 182 -19.37 29.94 -3.99
N GLY A 183 -18.47 30.94 -3.99
CA GLY A 183 -18.86 32.34 -4.03
C GLY A 183 -19.40 32.80 -5.39
N SER A 184 -18.96 32.19 -6.50
CA SER A 184 -19.46 32.47 -7.85
C SER A 184 -20.30 31.33 -8.43
N GLU A 185 -20.48 30.25 -7.66
CA GLU A 185 -21.23 29.04 -8.03
C GLU A 185 -20.86 28.46 -9.40
N GLU A 186 -19.56 28.45 -9.71
CA GLU A 186 -19.06 27.99 -11.01
C GLU A 186 -17.75 27.20 -10.91
N HIS A 187 -17.53 26.34 -11.91
CA HIS A 187 -16.23 25.65 -12.09
C HIS A 187 -15.22 26.56 -12.82
N LYS A 188 -13.95 26.49 -12.41
CA LYS A 188 -12.86 27.27 -13.01
C LYS A 188 -11.88 26.38 -13.77
N SER A 189 -11.84 26.55 -15.11
CA SER A 189 -10.93 25.81 -16.00
C SER A 189 -9.51 26.41 -16.09
N LYS A 190 -9.26 27.60 -15.55
CA LYS A 190 -7.94 28.27 -15.62
C LYS A 190 -6.80 27.47 -14.98
N PRO A 191 -6.96 26.85 -13.81
CA PRO A 191 -5.87 26.05 -13.22
C PRO A 191 -5.42 24.93 -14.15
N THR A 192 -6.35 24.20 -14.78
CA THR A 192 -6.07 23.18 -15.79
C THR A 192 -5.29 23.74 -16.97
N GLN A 193 -5.74 24.88 -17.53
CA GLN A 193 -5.07 25.53 -18.69
C GLN A 193 -3.63 25.93 -18.37
N HIS A 194 -3.36 26.45 -17.15
CA HIS A 194 -2.02 26.81 -16.71
C HIS A 194 -1.15 25.56 -16.54
N SER A 195 -1.67 24.52 -15.91
CA SER A 195 -0.95 23.27 -15.72
C SER A 195 -0.54 22.62 -17.04
N VAL A 196 -1.46 22.58 -18.03
CA VAL A 196 -1.14 22.09 -19.38
C VAL A 196 -0.11 22.96 -20.08
N LYS A 197 -0.15 24.30 -19.88
CA LYS A 197 0.85 25.22 -20.43
C LYS A 197 2.25 24.93 -19.87
N GLU A 198 2.37 24.69 -18.57
CA GLU A 198 3.64 24.29 -17.93
C GLU A 198 4.17 22.97 -18.50
N LEU A 199 3.32 21.95 -18.62
CA LEU A 199 3.70 20.65 -19.20
C LEU A 199 4.22 20.81 -20.63
N ARG A 200 3.56 21.64 -21.43
CA ARG A 200 4.00 21.98 -22.80
C ARG A 200 5.33 22.72 -22.83
N GLY A 201 5.57 23.58 -21.86
CA GLY A 201 6.86 24.28 -21.70
C GLY A 201 8.03 23.32 -21.55
N MET A 202 7.77 22.10 -21.06
CA MET A 202 8.74 21.01 -20.97
C MET A 202 8.79 20.10 -22.20
N GLY A 203 8.08 20.45 -23.29
CA GLY A 203 8.04 19.69 -24.55
C GLY A 203 7.11 18.47 -24.53
N ILE A 204 6.21 18.36 -23.54
CA ILE A 204 5.25 17.27 -23.43
C ILE A 204 3.83 17.80 -23.73
N ASN A 205 3.18 17.23 -24.74
CA ASN A 205 1.78 17.51 -25.02
C ASN A 205 0.92 16.38 -24.44
N PRO A 206 -0.06 16.67 -23.56
CA PRO A 206 -0.97 15.65 -23.09
C PRO A 206 -1.88 15.17 -24.23
N ASP A 207 -2.07 13.86 -24.32
CA ASP A 207 -3.01 13.23 -25.25
C ASP A 207 -4.41 13.14 -24.62
N ILE A 208 -4.45 12.93 -23.30
CA ILE A 208 -5.68 12.85 -22.51
C ILE A 208 -5.55 13.74 -21.28
N ILE A 209 -6.62 14.48 -20.96
CA ILE A 209 -6.72 15.28 -19.73
C ILE A 209 -7.79 14.69 -18.83
N VAL A 210 -7.41 14.35 -17.59
CA VAL A 210 -8.34 13.87 -16.57
C VAL A 210 -8.62 15.00 -15.59
N LEU A 211 -9.91 15.39 -15.49
CA LEU A 211 -10.37 16.53 -14.71
C LEU A 211 -10.88 16.06 -13.33
N ARG A 212 -10.13 16.35 -12.29
CA ARG A 212 -10.60 16.15 -10.92
C ARG A 212 -11.56 17.27 -10.51
N SER A 213 -12.70 16.88 -9.96
CA SER A 213 -13.71 17.80 -9.45
C SER A 213 -14.48 17.17 -8.28
N ASP A 214 -15.01 18.01 -7.40
CA ASP A 214 -15.89 17.56 -6.31
C ASP A 214 -17.36 17.47 -6.74
N LYS A 215 -17.73 18.26 -7.73
CA LYS A 215 -19.08 18.30 -8.30
C LYS A 215 -19.05 17.91 -9.77
N PRO A 216 -20.19 17.44 -10.34
CA PRO A 216 -20.31 17.18 -11.78
C PRO A 216 -19.94 18.39 -12.61
N LEU A 217 -19.17 18.18 -13.67
CA LEU A 217 -18.74 19.24 -14.59
C LEU A 217 -19.80 19.50 -15.67
N GLU A 218 -20.00 20.78 -16.01
CA GLU A 218 -20.85 21.17 -17.11
C GLU A 218 -20.18 20.90 -18.48
N ALA A 219 -20.97 20.59 -19.50
CA ALA A 219 -20.47 20.31 -20.86
C ALA A 219 -19.55 21.42 -21.41
N SER A 220 -19.84 22.68 -21.10
CA SER A 220 -19.03 23.83 -21.48
C SER A 220 -17.60 23.82 -20.98
N ILE A 221 -17.34 23.15 -19.83
CA ILE A 221 -15.96 22.98 -19.27
C ILE A 221 -15.15 22.04 -20.15
N PHE A 222 -15.73 20.94 -20.62
CA PHE A 222 -15.05 19.98 -21.50
C PHE A 222 -14.69 20.62 -22.83
N GLU A 223 -15.62 21.33 -23.46
CA GLU A 223 -15.39 22.05 -24.70
C GLU A 223 -14.29 23.12 -24.56
N LYS A 224 -14.36 23.90 -23.48
CA LYS A 224 -13.38 24.93 -23.19
C LYS A 224 -11.98 24.35 -22.97
N ILE A 225 -11.84 23.26 -22.21
CA ILE A 225 -10.55 22.60 -21.97
C ILE A 225 -10.04 21.98 -23.26
N SER A 226 -10.86 21.25 -24.00
CA SER A 226 -10.53 20.70 -25.32
C SER A 226 -9.91 21.78 -26.22
N LEU A 227 -10.58 22.92 -26.37
CA LEU A 227 -10.12 24.01 -27.20
C LEU A 227 -8.82 24.64 -26.71
N PHE A 228 -8.77 25.06 -25.42
CA PHE A 228 -7.59 25.78 -24.88
C PHE A 228 -6.39 24.90 -24.67
N CYS A 229 -6.61 23.62 -24.42
CA CYS A 229 -5.55 22.65 -24.24
C CYS A 229 -5.25 21.83 -25.50
N ASN A 230 -5.89 22.14 -26.65
CA ASN A 230 -5.66 21.47 -27.92
C ASN A 230 -5.66 19.94 -27.80
N VAL A 231 -6.67 19.39 -27.15
CA VAL A 231 -6.90 17.97 -26.96
C VAL A 231 -8.27 17.63 -27.53
N LYS A 232 -8.44 16.47 -28.15
CA LYS A 232 -9.75 16.05 -28.68
C LYS A 232 -10.81 16.07 -27.57
N SER A 233 -12.06 16.44 -27.89
CA SER A 233 -13.11 16.58 -26.88
C SER A 233 -13.39 15.27 -26.10
N ASP A 234 -13.29 14.14 -26.76
CA ASP A 234 -13.44 12.82 -26.15
C ASP A 234 -12.21 12.32 -25.37
N CYS A 235 -11.08 13.05 -25.47
CA CYS A 235 -9.88 12.86 -24.65
C CYS A 235 -9.87 13.74 -23.39
N VAL A 236 -10.97 14.41 -23.06
CA VAL A 236 -11.16 15.13 -21.80
C VAL A 236 -12.13 14.34 -20.94
N VAL A 237 -11.64 13.77 -19.83
CA VAL A 237 -12.34 12.80 -19.01
C VAL A 237 -12.57 13.34 -17.61
N GLU A 238 -13.79 13.20 -17.07
CA GLU A 238 -14.11 13.57 -15.69
C GLU A 238 -13.69 12.48 -14.70
N ASN A 239 -13.10 12.89 -13.58
CA ASN A 239 -12.81 12.03 -12.43
C ASN A 239 -13.27 12.74 -11.15
N ARG A 240 -14.51 12.45 -10.72
CA ARG A 240 -15.11 13.06 -9.52
C ARG A 240 -14.62 12.42 -8.23
N THR A 241 -14.71 13.19 -7.14
CA THR A 241 -14.55 12.66 -5.79
C THR A 241 -15.62 11.60 -5.51
N LEU A 242 -15.20 10.45 -5.02
CA LEU A 242 -16.03 9.28 -4.73
C LEU A 242 -15.97 8.94 -3.25
N SER A 243 -17.08 8.46 -2.71
CA SER A 243 -17.15 7.93 -1.34
C SER A 243 -16.46 6.57 -1.20
N ASN A 244 -16.30 5.84 -2.31
CA ASN A 244 -15.59 4.58 -2.39
C ASN A 244 -14.68 4.58 -3.63
N LEU A 245 -13.38 4.45 -3.41
CA LEU A 245 -12.38 4.52 -4.47
C LEU A 245 -12.54 3.40 -5.52
N TYR A 246 -13.05 2.23 -5.14
CA TYR A 246 -13.25 1.10 -6.07
C TYR A 246 -14.36 1.35 -7.11
N GLU A 247 -15.10 2.44 -6.99
CA GLU A 247 -16.03 2.89 -8.03
C GLU A 247 -15.34 3.63 -9.19
N ALA A 248 -14.08 4.08 -8.99
CA ALA A 248 -13.37 4.91 -9.96
C ALA A 248 -13.22 4.25 -11.35
N PRO A 249 -12.87 2.96 -11.49
CA PRO A 249 -12.83 2.31 -12.80
C PRO A 249 -14.18 2.39 -13.53
N LEU A 250 -15.28 2.13 -12.83
CA LEU A 250 -16.62 2.16 -13.41
C LEU A 250 -17.04 3.58 -13.81
N MET A 251 -16.66 4.59 -13.02
CA MET A 251 -16.93 6.00 -13.33
C MET A 251 -16.15 6.45 -14.56
N LEU A 252 -14.86 6.15 -14.63
CA LEU A 252 -14.01 6.52 -15.76
C LEU A 252 -14.46 5.82 -17.06
N GLU A 253 -14.89 4.56 -16.96
CA GLU A 253 -15.35 3.82 -18.14
C GLU A 253 -16.71 4.31 -18.69
N LYS A 254 -17.54 4.99 -17.89
CA LYS A 254 -18.72 5.72 -18.40
C LYS A 254 -18.34 6.77 -19.45
N SER A 255 -17.16 7.37 -19.32
CA SER A 255 -16.57 8.26 -20.32
C SER A 255 -15.79 7.51 -21.40
N ARG A 256 -15.88 6.18 -21.46
CA ARG A 256 -15.17 5.31 -22.41
C ARG A 256 -13.64 5.50 -22.32
N PHE A 257 -13.12 5.71 -21.11
CA PHE A 257 -11.71 6.05 -20.89
C PHE A 257 -10.75 5.02 -21.48
N SER A 258 -11.00 3.73 -21.25
CA SER A 258 -10.15 2.68 -21.81
C SER A 258 -10.28 2.53 -23.34
N ASP A 259 -11.45 2.84 -23.95
CA ASP A 259 -11.61 2.89 -25.41
C ASP A 259 -10.74 4.01 -26.01
N VAL A 260 -10.74 5.20 -25.38
CA VAL A 260 -9.93 6.34 -25.82
C VAL A 260 -8.45 6.01 -25.74
N VAL A 261 -7.98 5.43 -24.63
CA VAL A 261 -6.58 4.99 -24.47
C VAL A 261 -6.18 3.97 -25.54
N CYS A 262 -6.99 2.94 -25.75
CA CYS A 262 -6.72 1.91 -26.78
C CYS A 262 -6.66 2.52 -28.19
N ARG A 263 -7.55 3.44 -28.50
CA ARG A 263 -7.57 4.15 -29.79
C ARG A 263 -6.29 4.97 -30.01
N GLU A 264 -5.91 5.82 -29.03
CA GLU A 264 -4.74 6.70 -29.16
C GLU A 264 -3.41 5.90 -29.23
N LEU A 265 -3.36 4.70 -28.64
CA LEU A 265 -2.20 3.79 -28.71
C LEU A 265 -2.29 2.73 -29.81
N ASN A 266 -3.34 2.75 -30.65
CA ASN A 266 -3.60 1.72 -31.66
C ASN A 266 -3.57 0.28 -31.09
N ILE A 267 -4.19 0.10 -29.91
CA ILE A 267 -4.33 -1.21 -29.28
C ILE A 267 -5.67 -1.81 -29.73
N ASP A 268 -5.60 -2.97 -30.39
CA ASP A 268 -6.78 -3.78 -30.72
C ASP A 268 -7.08 -4.71 -29.54
N ALA A 269 -8.08 -4.36 -28.74
CA ALA A 269 -8.49 -5.12 -27.57
C ALA A 269 -10.03 -5.11 -27.42
N PRO A 270 -10.64 -6.19 -26.91
CA PRO A 270 -12.08 -6.24 -26.67
C PRO A 270 -12.52 -5.19 -25.65
N LYS A 271 -13.83 -4.98 -25.52
CA LYS A 271 -14.37 -4.14 -24.44
C LYS A 271 -14.07 -4.75 -23.08
N PRO A 272 -13.91 -3.93 -22.02
CA PRO A 272 -13.54 -4.43 -20.70
C PRO A 272 -14.68 -5.26 -20.11
N VAL A 273 -14.35 -6.44 -19.55
CA VAL A 273 -15.28 -7.29 -18.82
C VAL A 273 -15.26 -6.88 -17.35
N LEU A 274 -16.28 -6.16 -16.90
CA LEU A 274 -16.34 -5.55 -15.56
C LEU A 274 -17.39 -6.15 -14.62
N ALA A 275 -18.06 -7.25 -15.02
CA ALA A 275 -19.18 -7.81 -14.27
C ALA A 275 -18.83 -8.16 -12.80
N GLU A 276 -17.67 -8.77 -12.56
CA GLU A 276 -17.20 -9.11 -11.20
C GLU A 276 -16.89 -7.85 -10.39
N TRP A 277 -16.26 -6.86 -10.99
CA TRP A 277 -15.95 -5.59 -10.35
C TRP A 277 -17.22 -4.80 -10.00
N GLU A 278 -18.20 -4.77 -10.90
CA GLU A 278 -19.51 -4.18 -10.65
C GLU A 278 -20.25 -4.89 -9.51
N GLN A 279 -20.19 -6.23 -9.46
CA GLN A 279 -20.78 -7.00 -8.38
C GLN A 279 -20.12 -6.68 -7.03
N MET A 280 -18.79 -6.57 -7.00
CA MET A 280 -18.05 -6.15 -5.81
C MET A 280 -18.47 -4.74 -5.37
N VAL A 281 -18.52 -3.77 -6.27
CA VAL A 281 -18.96 -2.41 -5.96
C VAL A 281 -20.41 -2.38 -5.45
N ARG A 282 -21.30 -3.19 -6.04
CA ARG A 282 -22.68 -3.34 -5.52
C ARG A 282 -22.70 -3.88 -4.08
N ARG A 283 -21.87 -4.89 -3.76
CA ARG A 283 -21.73 -5.40 -2.37
C ARG A 283 -21.26 -4.30 -1.42
N ILE A 284 -20.25 -3.53 -1.83
CA ILE A 284 -19.73 -2.42 -1.01
C ILE A 284 -20.82 -1.39 -0.69
N ARG A 285 -21.66 -1.04 -1.65
CA ARG A 285 -22.75 -0.06 -1.47
C ARG A 285 -23.89 -0.57 -0.58
N ASN A 286 -24.19 -1.85 -0.67
CA ASN A 286 -25.38 -2.46 -0.04
C ASN A 286 -25.09 -3.05 1.35
N ARG A 287 -23.92 -2.75 1.94
CA ARG A 287 -23.61 -3.21 3.31
C ARG A 287 -24.62 -2.70 4.31
N THR A 288 -25.03 -3.57 5.25
CA THR A 288 -26.07 -3.26 6.25
C THR A 288 -25.58 -3.41 7.69
N GLY A 289 -24.60 -4.29 7.93
CA GLY A 289 -24.01 -4.49 9.25
C GLY A 289 -22.95 -3.44 9.60
N GLU A 290 -22.61 -3.36 10.88
CA GLU A 290 -21.51 -2.53 11.36
C GLU A 290 -20.73 -3.27 12.45
N VAL A 291 -19.40 -3.17 12.46
CA VAL A 291 -18.51 -3.72 13.49
C VAL A 291 -17.45 -2.70 13.88
N HIS A 292 -17.18 -2.55 15.17
CA HIS A 292 -16.25 -1.57 15.71
C HIS A 292 -14.92 -2.24 16.06
N ILE A 293 -13.83 -1.84 15.40
CA ILE A 293 -12.49 -2.39 15.58
C ILE A 293 -11.55 -1.30 16.07
N GLY A 294 -10.85 -1.55 17.18
CA GLY A 294 -9.79 -0.69 17.67
C GLY A 294 -8.47 -1.00 16.97
N LEU A 295 -7.93 -0.04 16.22
CA LEU A 295 -6.56 -0.06 15.72
C LEU A 295 -5.69 0.68 16.71
N VAL A 296 -4.94 -0.08 17.51
CA VAL A 296 -4.05 0.46 18.54
C VAL A 296 -2.64 0.59 17.97
N GLY A 297 -2.22 1.80 17.66
CA GLY A 297 -0.99 2.04 16.92
C GLY A 297 -0.21 3.28 17.39
N LYS A 298 0.99 3.43 16.84
CA LYS A 298 1.91 4.57 17.11
C LYS A 298 1.65 5.77 16.18
N TYR A 299 1.12 5.52 14.97
CA TYR A 299 1.05 6.51 13.89
C TYR A 299 -0.39 6.86 13.50
N VAL A 300 -1.32 6.70 14.43
CA VAL A 300 -2.78 6.83 14.21
C VAL A 300 -3.24 8.24 13.83
N LYS A 301 -2.43 9.27 14.05
CA LYS A 301 -2.73 10.65 13.66
C LYS A 301 -2.67 10.86 12.14
N LEU A 302 -1.96 10.01 11.42
CA LEU A 302 -1.96 9.94 9.96
C LEU A 302 -2.48 8.57 9.52
N HIS A 303 -3.72 8.51 9.06
CA HIS A 303 -4.37 7.24 8.71
C HIS A 303 -3.63 6.49 7.58
N ASP A 304 -2.96 7.21 6.68
CA ASP A 304 -2.17 6.64 5.59
C ASP A 304 -0.98 5.80 6.09
N ALA A 305 -0.55 5.98 7.36
CA ALA A 305 0.48 5.14 7.97
C ALA A 305 0.05 3.67 8.15
N TYR A 306 -1.25 3.40 8.12
CA TYR A 306 -1.85 2.06 8.26
C TYR A 306 -2.90 1.79 7.18
N LEU A 307 -2.72 2.40 5.99
CA LEU A 307 -3.69 2.33 4.90
C LEU A 307 -4.02 0.89 4.51
N SER A 308 -3.00 0.05 4.29
CA SER A 308 -3.22 -1.34 3.89
C SER A 308 -3.92 -2.17 4.96
N VAL A 309 -3.67 -1.89 6.24
CA VAL A 309 -4.39 -2.55 7.36
C VAL A 309 -5.88 -2.17 7.35
N ALA A 310 -6.18 -0.87 7.20
CA ALA A 310 -7.56 -0.38 7.12
C ALA A 310 -8.28 -0.93 5.88
N GLU A 311 -7.62 -0.95 4.74
CA GLU A 311 -8.17 -1.54 3.51
C GLU A 311 -8.41 -3.04 3.65
N ALA A 312 -7.47 -3.79 4.24
CA ALA A 312 -7.65 -5.23 4.46
C ALA A 312 -8.84 -5.56 5.37
N MET A 313 -9.07 -4.76 6.41
CA MET A 313 -10.28 -4.86 7.25
C MET A 313 -11.55 -4.56 6.44
N ASN A 314 -11.52 -3.50 5.61
CA ASN A 314 -12.64 -3.16 4.74
C ASN A 314 -12.93 -4.26 3.72
N HIS A 315 -11.90 -4.88 3.12
CA HIS A 315 -12.08 -6.00 2.18
C HIS A 315 -12.84 -7.16 2.84
N ALA A 316 -12.48 -7.53 4.08
CA ALA A 316 -13.21 -8.52 4.84
C ALA A 316 -14.66 -8.09 5.12
N GLY A 317 -14.86 -6.81 5.44
CA GLY A 317 -16.19 -6.22 5.61
C GLY A 317 -17.04 -6.28 4.34
N TYR A 318 -16.43 -6.15 3.15
CA TYR A 318 -17.15 -6.25 1.87
C TYR A 318 -17.69 -7.67 1.64
N GLU A 319 -16.90 -8.69 1.95
CA GLU A 319 -17.33 -10.08 1.86
C GLU A 319 -18.43 -10.43 2.86
N MET A 320 -18.41 -9.82 4.06
CA MET A 320 -19.34 -10.09 5.16
C MET A 320 -20.54 -9.13 5.22
N ASN A 321 -20.74 -8.33 4.18
CA ASN A 321 -21.84 -7.36 4.11
C ASN A 321 -21.88 -6.40 5.31
N THR A 322 -20.71 -5.98 5.84
CA THR A 322 -20.61 -5.14 7.04
C THR A 322 -19.71 -3.93 6.84
N PHE A 323 -20.04 -2.82 7.50
CA PHE A 323 -19.16 -1.66 7.64
C PHE A 323 -18.19 -1.90 8.79
N VAL A 324 -16.90 -1.83 8.51
CA VAL A 324 -15.87 -1.85 9.55
C VAL A 324 -15.58 -0.41 9.97
N LYS A 325 -15.92 -0.09 11.21
CA LYS A 325 -15.63 1.20 11.84
C LYS A 325 -14.31 1.11 12.59
N VAL A 326 -13.28 1.68 12.01
CA VAL A 326 -11.95 1.70 12.62
C VAL A 326 -11.87 2.84 13.63
N HIS A 327 -11.62 2.49 14.89
CA HIS A 327 -11.30 3.43 15.96
C HIS A 327 -9.77 3.54 16.05
N TRP A 328 -9.26 4.69 15.66
CA TRP A 328 -7.82 4.99 15.66
C TRP A 328 -7.38 5.39 17.06
N ILE A 329 -6.66 4.52 17.75
CA ILE A 329 -6.30 4.67 19.17
C ILE A 329 -4.79 4.83 19.28
N ASP A 330 -4.34 5.99 19.80
CA ASP A 330 -2.93 6.17 20.11
C ASP A 330 -2.56 5.29 21.31
N SER A 331 -1.57 4.45 21.12
CA SER A 331 -1.13 3.52 22.16
C SER A 331 -0.60 4.22 23.42
N GLU A 332 -0.16 5.49 23.31
CA GLU A 332 0.27 6.29 24.46
C GLU A 332 -0.89 6.72 25.36
N ASP A 333 -2.12 6.76 24.85
CA ASP A 333 -3.31 7.10 25.64
C ASP A 333 -3.82 5.92 26.50
N ILE A 334 -3.31 4.71 26.25
CA ILE A 334 -3.71 3.50 26.96
C ILE A 334 -2.87 3.31 28.22
N THR A 335 -3.53 3.43 29.36
CA THR A 335 -2.98 3.20 30.71
C THR A 335 -3.78 2.12 31.43
N LYS A 336 -3.32 1.67 32.59
CA LYS A 336 -4.07 0.71 33.44
C LYS A 336 -5.47 1.22 33.80
N ASP A 337 -5.62 2.52 33.96
CA ASP A 337 -6.90 3.15 34.38
C ASP A 337 -7.81 3.43 33.18
N SER A 338 -7.26 3.68 31.99
CA SER A 338 -8.02 4.07 30.80
C SER A 338 -8.39 2.88 29.89
N VAL A 339 -7.64 1.78 29.90
CA VAL A 339 -7.76 0.67 28.96
C VAL A 339 -9.17 0.12 28.84
N ASN A 340 -9.85 -0.09 29.98
CA ASN A 340 -11.22 -0.59 29.97
C ASN A 340 -12.20 0.43 29.32
N ASN A 341 -12.06 1.71 29.61
CA ASN A 341 -12.95 2.73 29.05
C ASN A 341 -12.75 2.91 27.55
N ILE A 342 -11.50 2.74 27.07
CA ILE A 342 -11.16 2.89 25.65
C ILE A 342 -11.61 1.68 24.83
N LEU A 343 -11.49 0.45 25.37
CA LEU A 343 -11.66 -0.77 24.60
C LEU A 343 -13.00 -1.49 24.82
N LYS A 344 -13.77 -1.16 25.85
CA LYS A 344 -14.97 -1.94 26.28
C LYS A 344 -16.07 -2.08 25.23
N ASP A 345 -16.21 -1.10 24.33
CA ASP A 345 -17.28 -1.06 23.33
C ASP A 345 -16.78 -1.56 21.94
N LEU A 346 -15.57 -2.12 21.89
CA LEU A 346 -14.97 -2.63 20.66
C LEU A 346 -15.19 -4.13 20.52
N SER A 347 -15.50 -4.55 19.31
CA SER A 347 -15.71 -5.96 18.95
C SER A 347 -14.39 -6.69 18.59
N GLY A 348 -13.30 -5.97 18.46
CA GLY A 348 -11.97 -6.52 18.15
C GLY A 348 -10.88 -5.48 18.28
N VAL A 349 -9.65 -5.94 18.51
CA VAL A 349 -8.43 -5.11 18.62
C VAL A 349 -7.40 -5.60 17.62
N ILE A 350 -6.83 -4.67 16.84
CA ILE A 350 -5.70 -4.93 15.96
C ILE A 350 -4.51 -4.07 16.39
N ILE A 351 -3.33 -4.70 16.52
CA ILE A 351 -2.06 -4.01 16.74
C ILE A 351 -1.21 -4.19 15.49
N PRO A 352 -1.00 -3.13 14.69
CA PRO A 352 -0.25 -3.19 13.45
C PRO A 352 1.26 -3.18 13.67
N GLY A 353 2.02 -3.28 12.58
CA GLY A 353 3.46 -3.11 12.55
C GLY A 353 3.93 -1.73 13.01
N GLY A 354 5.19 -1.64 13.41
CA GLY A 354 5.82 -0.39 13.83
C GLY A 354 7.22 -0.63 14.38
N PHE A 355 7.99 0.44 14.58
CA PHE A 355 9.36 0.41 15.10
C PHE A 355 9.53 1.32 16.32
N GLY A 356 10.57 1.03 17.14
CA GLY A 356 10.95 1.82 18.30
C GLY A 356 10.06 1.59 19.54
N ASN A 357 10.42 2.23 20.64
CA ASN A 357 9.88 1.96 21.98
C ASN A 357 8.64 2.77 22.37
N ARG A 358 8.22 3.76 21.57
CA ARG A 358 7.08 4.63 21.87
C ARG A 358 5.77 3.85 21.95
N GLY A 359 4.95 4.03 22.99
CA GLY A 359 3.61 3.48 23.15
C GLY A 359 3.53 1.95 23.38
N ILE A 360 4.66 1.27 23.61
CA ILE A 360 4.73 -0.20 23.76
C ILE A 360 3.91 -0.69 24.95
N GLU A 361 4.00 -0.03 26.11
CA GLU A 361 3.28 -0.47 27.31
C GLU A 361 1.75 -0.39 27.12
N GLY A 362 1.27 0.63 26.42
CA GLY A 362 -0.14 0.73 26.06
C GLY A 362 -0.61 -0.39 25.11
N MET A 363 0.25 -0.78 24.14
CA MET A 363 -0.04 -1.93 23.28
C MET A 363 -0.09 -3.24 24.08
N ILE A 364 0.84 -3.45 25.04
CA ILE A 364 0.84 -4.63 25.92
C ILE A 364 -0.44 -4.66 26.77
N LEU A 365 -0.88 -3.53 27.30
CA LEU A 365 -2.14 -3.43 28.05
C LEU A 365 -3.36 -3.76 27.16
N ALA A 366 -3.37 -3.30 25.91
CA ALA A 366 -4.43 -3.60 24.97
C ALA A 366 -4.48 -5.09 24.60
N ALA A 367 -3.31 -5.72 24.36
CA ALA A 367 -3.22 -7.16 24.10
C ALA A 367 -3.68 -7.99 25.32
N LYS A 368 -3.28 -7.58 26.54
CA LYS A 368 -3.74 -8.18 27.79
C LYS A 368 -5.26 -8.08 27.94
N TYR A 369 -5.83 -6.90 27.70
CA TYR A 369 -7.26 -6.67 27.78
C TYR A 369 -8.02 -7.58 26.79
N ALA A 370 -7.57 -7.65 25.55
CA ALA A 370 -8.16 -8.50 24.53
C ALA A 370 -8.12 -10.00 24.95
N ARG A 371 -6.97 -10.48 25.45
CA ARG A 371 -6.81 -11.86 25.92
C ARG A 371 -7.74 -12.19 27.10
N GLU A 372 -7.75 -11.32 28.13
CA GLU A 372 -8.53 -11.58 29.36
C GLU A 372 -10.05 -11.42 29.16
N LYS A 373 -10.45 -10.50 28.27
CA LYS A 373 -11.87 -10.23 27.95
C LYS A 373 -12.40 -11.08 26.79
N GLN A 374 -11.57 -11.97 26.22
CA GLN A 374 -11.94 -12.83 25.08
C GLN A 374 -12.34 -12.04 23.83
N ILE A 375 -11.84 -10.79 23.68
CA ILE A 375 -12.11 -9.94 22.52
C ILE A 375 -11.15 -10.32 21.39
N PRO A 376 -11.62 -10.56 20.16
CA PRO A 376 -10.78 -10.86 19.01
C PRO A 376 -9.56 -9.94 18.89
N TYR A 377 -8.38 -10.54 18.75
CA TYR A 377 -7.09 -9.88 18.66
C TYR A 377 -6.31 -10.33 17.43
N LEU A 378 -5.87 -9.37 16.62
CA LEU A 378 -4.92 -9.61 15.53
C LEU A 378 -3.65 -8.78 15.73
N GLY A 379 -2.51 -9.43 15.95
CA GLY A 379 -1.20 -8.79 16.04
C GLY A 379 -0.40 -8.97 14.76
N ILE A 380 -0.02 -7.87 14.10
CA ILE A 380 0.78 -7.88 12.86
C ILE A 380 2.19 -7.41 13.17
N CYS A 381 3.21 -8.19 12.82
CA CYS A 381 4.62 -7.89 13.00
C CYS A 381 4.93 -7.46 14.44
N LEU A 382 5.06 -6.16 14.73
CA LEU A 382 5.15 -5.65 16.10
C LEU A 382 4.02 -6.17 17.00
N GLY A 383 2.79 -6.26 16.48
CA GLY A 383 1.64 -6.74 17.24
C GLY A 383 1.78 -8.19 17.70
N MET A 384 2.39 -9.08 16.90
CA MET A 384 2.75 -10.42 17.36
C MET A 384 3.79 -10.36 18.48
N GLN A 385 4.83 -9.54 18.34
CA GLN A 385 5.87 -9.38 19.35
C GLN A 385 5.29 -8.87 20.67
N ILE A 386 4.37 -7.91 20.62
CA ILE A 386 3.61 -7.41 21.79
C ILE A 386 2.83 -8.54 22.47
N ALA A 387 2.16 -9.40 21.71
CA ALA A 387 1.41 -10.53 22.25
C ALA A 387 2.34 -11.53 22.97
N VAL A 388 3.53 -11.80 22.43
CA VAL A 388 4.55 -12.65 23.06
C VAL A 388 5.06 -12.03 24.36
N ILE A 389 5.36 -10.73 24.37
CA ILE A 389 5.81 -10.01 25.58
C ILE A 389 4.71 -10.03 26.65
N GLU A 390 3.46 -9.72 26.27
CA GLU A 390 2.31 -9.77 27.16
C GLU A 390 2.15 -11.14 27.79
N PHE A 391 2.18 -12.20 26.99
CA PHE A 391 2.02 -13.57 27.44
C PHE A 391 3.15 -13.99 28.38
N ALA A 392 4.39 -13.66 28.05
CA ALA A 392 5.55 -13.92 28.91
C ALA A 392 5.44 -13.21 30.26
N ARG A 393 5.02 -11.95 30.29
CA ARG A 393 4.86 -11.17 31.53
C ARG A 393 3.74 -11.70 32.43
N ASN A 394 2.58 -12.02 31.86
CA ASN A 394 1.38 -12.32 32.63
C ASN A 394 1.11 -13.83 32.82
N MET A 395 1.54 -14.71 31.90
CA MET A 395 1.32 -16.15 32.00
C MET A 395 2.54 -16.89 32.58
N LEU A 396 3.77 -16.45 32.23
CA LEU A 396 5.01 -17.03 32.81
C LEU A 396 5.52 -16.25 34.03
N GLY A 397 4.97 -15.09 34.36
CA GLY A 397 5.42 -14.24 35.47
C GLY A 397 6.79 -13.57 35.24
N LEU A 398 7.29 -13.52 33.99
CA LEU A 398 8.54 -12.86 33.63
C LEU A 398 8.32 -11.35 33.49
N LYS A 399 8.20 -10.64 34.62
CA LYS A 399 7.77 -9.23 34.68
C LYS A 399 8.60 -8.27 33.84
N ASP A 400 9.87 -8.57 33.63
CA ASP A 400 10.84 -7.82 32.84
C ASP A 400 11.00 -8.35 31.39
N ALA A 401 10.14 -9.27 30.95
CA ALA A 401 10.17 -9.75 29.56
C ALA A 401 9.93 -8.60 28.60
N ASN A 402 10.79 -8.48 27.58
CA ASN A 402 10.75 -7.39 26.59
C ASN A 402 11.37 -7.81 25.26
N SER A 403 11.36 -6.88 24.30
CA SER A 403 12.15 -6.95 23.08
C SER A 403 13.53 -6.32 23.30
N GLY A 404 14.57 -6.89 22.70
CA GLY A 404 15.88 -6.26 22.61
C GLY A 404 15.85 -4.90 21.87
N GLU A 405 14.82 -4.65 21.04
CA GLU A 405 14.60 -3.35 20.38
C GLU A 405 14.20 -2.24 21.38
N PHE A 406 13.44 -2.58 22.42
CA PHE A 406 12.86 -1.59 23.34
C PHE A 406 13.70 -1.40 24.59
N ASP A 407 14.37 -2.48 25.04
CA ASP A 407 15.26 -2.48 26.20
C ASP A 407 16.35 -3.53 26.00
N GLU A 408 17.54 -3.05 25.63
CA GLU A 408 18.72 -3.92 25.42
C GLU A 408 19.22 -4.57 26.71
N GLN A 409 18.88 -4.02 27.86
CA GLN A 409 19.35 -4.52 29.16
C GLN A 409 18.35 -5.43 29.85
N CYS A 410 17.15 -5.64 29.27
CA CYS A 410 16.16 -6.53 29.87
C CYS A 410 16.70 -7.96 30.01
N LYS A 411 16.40 -8.59 31.12
CA LYS A 411 16.88 -9.94 31.44
C LYS A 411 16.26 -11.00 30.54
N HIS A 412 14.99 -10.82 30.19
CA HIS A 412 14.22 -11.78 29.41
C HIS A 412 13.85 -11.19 28.05
N LYS A 413 14.81 -11.24 27.09
CA LYS A 413 14.58 -10.87 25.69
C LYS A 413 13.78 -11.96 24.99
N VAL A 414 12.46 -11.92 25.14
CA VAL A 414 11.55 -12.89 24.48
C VAL A 414 11.39 -12.60 22.98
N ILE A 415 11.73 -11.39 22.58
CA ILE A 415 11.93 -10.93 21.20
C ILE A 415 13.37 -10.41 21.11
N ASP A 416 14.11 -10.85 20.09
CA ASP A 416 15.53 -10.51 19.93
C ASP A 416 15.91 -10.38 18.46
N PHE A 417 17.13 -9.97 18.17
CA PHE A 417 17.63 -9.90 16.81
C PHE A 417 17.50 -11.22 16.07
N MET A 418 17.16 -11.13 14.80
CA MET A 418 17.25 -12.25 13.88
C MET A 418 18.71 -12.74 13.78
N PRO A 419 18.98 -14.05 13.70
CA PRO A 419 20.33 -14.57 13.55
C PRO A 419 21.08 -13.88 12.39
N GLY A 420 22.29 -13.36 12.66
CA GLY A 420 23.11 -12.63 11.68
C GLY A 420 22.84 -11.13 11.56
N GLN A 421 21.93 -10.58 12.36
CA GLN A 421 21.69 -9.13 12.47
C GLN A 421 22.34 -8.55 13.73
N SER A 422 22.80 -7.29 13.65
CA SER A 422 23.35 -6.54 14.78
C SER A 422 23.03 -5.06 14.62
N GLU A 423 23.29 -4.24 15.65
CA GLU A 423 23.11 -2.79 15.60
C GLU A 423 24.08 -2.06 14.67
N GLU A 424 25.21 -2.67 14.34
CA GLU A 424 26.26 -2.11 13.49
C GLU A 424 25.89 -2.14 11.99
N VAL A 425 24.76 -2.78 11.63
CA VAL A 425 24.29 -2.88 10.25
C VAL A 425 23.52 -1.62 9.86
N GLU A 426 23.75 -1.11 8.66
CA GLU A 426 22.99 0.04 8.10
C GLU A 426 21.48 -0.17 8.26
N LYS A 427 20.73 0.88 8.62
CA LYS A 427 19.29 0.77 8.91
C LYS A 427 18.42 0.56 7.66
N GLY A 428 18.87 1.00 6.48
CA GLY A 428 18.15 0.83 5.21
C GLY A 428 18.49 -0.49 4.53
N GLY A 429 17.48 -1.20 4.00
CA GLY A 429 17.67 -2.41 3.18
C GLY A 429 18.23 -3.65 3.89
N THR A 430 18.29 -3.66 5.23
CA THR A 430 18.89 -4.77 6.01
C THR A 430 17.87 -5.59 6.80
N LEU A 431 16.59 -5.29 6.63
CA LEU A 431 15.48 -6.04 7.22
C LEU A 431 15.26 -7.37 6.47
N ARG A 432 14.53 -8.28 7.09
CA ARG A 432 13.93 -9.39 6.36
C ARG A 432 12.76 -8.83 5.54
N LEU A 433 12.95 -8.73 4.23
CA LEU A 433 12.05 -8.04 3.31
C LEU A 433 11.53 -8.97 2.22
N GLY A 434 10.24 -8.84 1.89
CA GLY A 434 9.60 -9.58 0.81
C GLY A 434 8.94 -10.87 1.24
N SER A 435 8.61 -11.71 0.26
CA SER A 435 7.80 -12.90 0.44
C SER A 435 8.65 -14.09 0.89
N TYR A 436 8.25 -14.71 2.01
CA TYR A 436 8.87 -15.91 2.53
C TYR A 436 7.83 -16.99 2.79
N PRO A 437 8.22 -18.28 2.66
CA PRO A 437 7.33 -19.39 2.98
C PRO A 437 7.15 -19.53 4.48
N CYS A 438 5.91 -19.81 4.90
CA CYS A 438 5.55 -20.19 6.27
C CYS A 438 4.84 -21.54 6.24
N SER A 439 5.34 -22.49 7.05
CA SER A 439 4.73 -23.79 7.28
C SER A 439 3.72 -23.69 8.41
N ILE A 440 2.45 -23.97 8.13
CA ILE A 440 1.35 -23.92 9.09
C ILE A 440 1.22 -25.27 9.81
N LYS A 441 1.09 -25.22 11.13
CA LYS A 441 0.89 -26.40 11.96
C LYS A 441 -0.52 -26.94 11.80
N PHE A 442 -0.64 -28.26 11.60
CA PHE A 442 -1.92 -28.96 11.50
C PHE A 442 -2.77 -28.83 12.78
N GLY A 443 -4.08 -28.67 12.62
CA GLY A 443 -5.05 -28.58 13.73
C GLY A 443 -5.11 -27.19 14.39
N THR A 444 -4.47 -26.17 13.81
CA THR A 444 -4.51 -24.79 14.30
C THR A 444 -5.63 -23.98 13.66
N LYS A 445 -6.03 -22.88 14.30
CA LYS A 445 -6.98 -21.92 13.70
C LYS A 445 -6.41 -21.29 12.45
N LEU A 446 -5.09 -21.00 12.45
CA LEU A 446 -4.39 -20.49 11.29
C LEU A 446 -4.59 -21.40 10.08
N GLU A 447 -4.45 -22.73 10.24
CA GLU A 447 -4.73 -23.69 9.16
C GLU A 447 -6.18 -23.59 8.66
N SER A 448 -7.13 -23.45 9.57
CA SER A 448 -8.54 -23.33 9.19
C SER A 448 -8.86 -22.09 8.37
N TYR A 449 -8.13 -20.98 8.57
CA TYR A 449 -8.31 -19.75 7.81
C TYR A 449 -7.71 -19.84 6.42
N TYR A 450 -6.50 -20.38 6.28
CA TYR A 450 -5.81 -20.47 5.00
C TYR A 450 -6.20 -21.69 4.16
N GLY A 451 -6.57 -22.79 4.80
CA GLY A 451 -6.87 -24.06 4.12
C GLY A 451 -5.65 -24.65 3.39
N LYS A 452 -4.44 -24.29 3.80
CA LYS A 452 -3.16 -24.71 3.18
C LYS A 452 -2.11 -24.93 4.27
N GLN A 453 -1.17 -25.86 4.03
CA GLN A 453 -0.07 -26.13 4.95
C GLN A 453 1.16 -25.25 4.74
N THR A 454 1.31 -24.67 3.56
CA THR A 454 2.38 -23.72 3.23
C THR A 454 1.79 -22.49 2.58
N ILE A 455 2.16 -21.34 3.12
CA ILE A 455 1.78 -20.03 2.61
C ILE A 455 3.03 -19.20 2.32
N HIS A 456 2.87 -18.15 1.54
CA HIS A 456 3.93 -17.18 1.28
C HIS A 456 3.41 -15.82 1.65
N GLU A 457 4.10 -15.14 2.57
CA GLU A 457 3.68 -13.84 3.10
C GLU A 457 4.84 -12.85 3.12
N ARG A 458 4.53 -11.55 3.02
CA ARG A 458 5.55 -10.50 2.96
C ARG A 458 5.98 -10.09 4.35
N HIS A 459 7.29 -9.90 4.52
CA HIS A 459 7.94 -9.52 5.77
C HIS A 459 8.58 -8.14 5.68
N ARG A 460 8.65 -7.46 6.84
CA ARG A 460 9.39 -6.22 7.05
C ARG A 460 9.78 -6.10 8.52
N HIS A 461 10.81 -6.84 8.95
CA HIS A 461 11.24 -6.82 10.35
C HIS A 461 12.72 -7.21 10.53
N ARG A 462 13.28 -6.84 11.69
CA ARG A 462 14.64 -7.16 12.11
C ARG A 462 14.66 -8.03 13.37
N TYR A 463 13.66 -7.85 14.23
CA TYR A 463 13.50 -8.58 15.48
C TYR A 463 12.43 -9.64 15.31
N GLU A 464 12.59 -10.73 16.07
CA GLU A 464 11.68 -11.85 16.01
C GLU A 464 11.65 -12.65 17.31
N PHE A 465 10.76 -13.64 17.36
CA PHE A 465 10.57 -14.53 18.49
C PHE A 465 11.87 -15.25 18.89
N ASN A 466 12.27 -15.13 20.17
CA ASN A 466 13.46 -15.78 20.68
C ASN A 466 13.19 -17.24 21.07
N ASN A 467 13.72 -18.18 20.28
CA ASN A 467 13.52 -19.61 20.46
C ASN A 467 13.98 -20.18 21.83
N LYS A 468 14.81 -19.44 22.60
CA LYS A 468 15.18 -19.83 23.98
C LYS A 468 13.97 -19.90 24.91
N TYR A 469 12.89 -19.20 24.58
CA TYR A 469 11.66 -19.18 25.36
C TYR A 469 10.55 -20.05 24.76
N ARG A 470 10.78 -20.67 23.59
CA ARG A 470 9.75 -21.38 22.82
C ARG A 470 9.06 -22.46 23.64
N GLU A 471 9.82 -23.36 24.26
CA GLU A 471 9.30 -24.44 25.09
C GLU A 471 8.48 -23.92 26.27
N LYS A 472 9.03 -22.96 27.03
CA LYS A 472 8.35 -22.38 28.20
C LYS A 472 7.03 -21.69 27.83
N LEU A 473 6.99 -20.99 26.71
CA LEU A 473 5.77 -20.30 26.23
C LEU A 473 4.74 -21.31 25.73
N THR A 474 5.16 -22.37 25.04
CA THR A 474 4.24 -23.43 24.59
C THR A 474 3.69 -24.25 25.74
N ASP A 475 4.47 -24.56 26.75
CA ASP A 475 4.03 -25.28 27.97
C ASP A 475 2.99 -24.45 28.75
N ALA A 476 3.06 -23.12 28.68
CA ALA A 476 2.09 -22.21 29.27
C ALA A 476 0.82 -22.02 28.42
N GLY A 477 0.73 -22.64 27.23
CA GLY A 477 -0.46 -22.63 26.38
C GLY A 477 -0.39 -21.74 25.15
N LEU A 478 0.75 -21.09 24.85
CA LEU A 478 0.94 -20.39 23.59
C LEU A 478 1.16 -21.40 22.45
N VAL A 479 0.33 -21.37 21.43
CA VAL A 479 0.47 -22.26 20.27
C VAL A 479 1.31 -21.58 19.20
N ILE A 480 2.41 -22.24 18.79
CA ILE A 480 3.14 -21.87 17.58
C ILE A 480 2.38 -22.46 16.40
N SER A 481 1.68 -21.61 15.66
CA SER A 481 0.81 -22.02 14.55
C SER A 481 1.48 -21.92 13.18
N GLY A 482 2.60 -21.19 13.06
CA GLY A 482 3.38 -21.08 11.84
C GLY A 482 4.87 -20.92 12.11
N THR A 483 5.69 -21.54 11.25
CA THR A 483 7.16 -21.44 11.31
C THR A 483 7.77 -21.33 9.92
N SER A 484 9.03 -20.90 9.83
CA SER A 484 9.83 -21.11 8.62
C SER A 484 9.91 -22.62 8.29
N PRO A 485 10.13 -23.01 7.01
CA PRO A 485 10.17 -24.43 6.63
C PRO A 485 11.22 -25.27 7.37
N ASP A 486 12.33 -24.65 7.76
CA ASP A 486 13.39 -25.26 8.58
C ASP A 486 13.09 -25.23 10.08
N ASN A 487 11.93 -24.71 10.48
CA ASN A 487 11.48 -24.56 11.86
C ASN A 487 12.38 -23.65 12.74
N SER A 488 13.25 -22.86 12.13
CA SER A 488 14.17 -21.96 12.85
C SER A 488 13.52 -20.67 13.33
N LEU A 489 12.49 -20.18 12.61
CA LEU A 489 11.79 -18.93 12.91
C LEU A 489 10.32 -19.18 13.24
N VAL A 490 9.79 -18.45 14.22
CA VAL A 490 8.37 -18.46 14.55
C VAL A 490 7.66 -17.35 13.78
N GLU A 491 6.77 -17.75 12.89
CA GLU A 491 6.06 -16.84 11.97
C GLU A 491 4.65 -16.50 12.43
N ALA A 492 4.03 -17.39 13.24
CA ALA A 492 2.68 -17.16 13.76
C ALA A 492 2.45 -17.84 15.10
N ILE A 493 1.67 -17.19 15.93
CA ILE A 493 1.22 -17.66 17.25
C ILE A 493 -0.29 -17.55 17.39
N GLU A 494 -0.89 -18.39 18.22
CA GLU A 494 -2.31 -18.30 18.55
C GLU A 494 -2.62 -18.83 19.96
N LEU A 495 -3.81 -18.50 20.49
CA LEU A 495 -4.40 -19.11 21.68
C LEU A 495 -5.60 -19.96 21.27
N GLN A 496 -5.52 -21.27 21.50
CA GLN A 496 -6.50 -22.25 21.03
C GLN A 496 -7.91 -22.00 21.59
N GLU A 497 -8.01 -21.69 22.88
CA GLU A 497 -9.30 -21.51 23.56
C GLU A 497 -9.91 -20.11 23.39
N HIS A 498 -9.13 -19.15 22.84
CA HIS A 498 -9.63 -17.80 22.61
C HIS A 498 -10.43 -17.72 21.31
N PRO A 499 -11.55 -16.95 21.20
CA PRO A 499 -12.33 -16.82 19.96
C PRO A 499 -11.48 -16.51 18.73
N PHE A 500 -10.58 -15.54 18.85
CA PHE A 500 -9.57 -15.20 17.86
C PHE A 500 -8.42 -14.44 18.55
N PHE A 501 -7.31 -15.09 18.82
CA PHE A 501 -6.10 -14.44 19.30
C PHE A 501 -4.94 -14.96 18.45
N THR A 502 -4.57 -14.18 17.44
CA THR A 502 -3.57 -14.57 16.45
C THR A 502 -2.56 -13.46 16.29
N GLY A 503 -1.28 -13.80 16.36
CA GLY A 503 -0.18 -12.92 16.02
C GLY A 503 0.62 -13.49 14.86
N VAL A 504 1.02 -12.65 13.91
CA VAL A 504 1.83 -13.03 12.75
C VAL A 504 3.00 -12.07 12.58
N GLN A 505 4.19 -12.62 12.27
CA GLN A 505 5.39 -11.81 12.07
C GLN A 505 5.42 -11.12 10.69
N PHE A 506 4.72 -11.68 9.74
CA PHE A 506 4.54 -11.13 8.40
C PHE A 506 3.41 -10.09 8.33
N HIS A 507 3.26 -9.46 7.17
CA HIS A 507 2.30 -8.39 6.87
C HIS A 507 1.19 -8.87 5.92
N PRO A 508 0.11 -9.50 6.42
CA PRO A 508 -0.96 -10.03 5.59
C PRO A 508 -1.77 -8.93 4.88
N GLU A 509 -1.73 -7.71 5.38
CA GLU A 509 -2.42 -6.56 4.79
C GLU A 509 -1.97 -6.27 3.35
N PHE A 510 -0.70 -6.51 3.01
CA PHE A 510 -0.19 -6.26 1.66
C PHE A 510 -0.75 -7.20 0.60
N LYS A 511 -1.28 -8.35 1.01
CA LYS A 511 -1.83 -9.35 0.08
C LYS A 511 -3.36 -9.34 0.01
N SER A 512 -4.02 -8.46 0.77
CA SER A 512 -5.48 -8.32 0.71
C SER A 512 -5.93 -7.57 -0.54
N ARG A 513 -7.00 -8.04 -1.16
CA ARG A 513 -7.59 -7.44 -2.37
C ARG A 513 -9.09 -7.17 -2.15
N PRO A 514 -9.70 -6.17 -2.81
CA PRO A 514 -11.11 -5.84 -2.63
C PRO A 514 -12.05 -6.94 -3.12
N ASN A 515 -11.62 -7.73 -4.08
CA ASN A 515 -12.34 -8.88 -4.63
C ASN A 515 -12.04 -10.20 -3.87
N GLN A 516 -10.95 -10.24 -3.10
CA GLN A 516 -10.52 -11.40 -2.32
C GLN A 516 -9.83 -10.95 -1.04
N ALA A 517 -10.60 -10.81 0.04
CA ALA A 517 -10.05 -10.43 1.34
C ALA A 517 -9.08 -11.50 1.87
N HIS A 518 -8.00 -11.02 2.50
CA HIS A 518 -7.01 -11.92 3.07
C HIS A 518 -7.61 -12.81 4.18
N PRO A 519 -7.27 -14.12 4.25
CA PRO A 519 -7.89 -15.09 5.16
C PRO A 519 -7.88 -14.69 6.64
N LEU A 520 -6.78 -14.10 7.12
CA LEU A 520 -6.66 -13.65 8.51
C LEU A 520 -7.63 -12.51 8.84
N PHE A 521 -7.76 -11.53 7.95
CA PHE A 521 -8.72 -10.43 8.15
C PHE A 521 -10.16 -10.93 8.08
N ARG A 522 -10.46 -11.91 7.22
CA ARG A 522 -11.76 -12.59 7.19
C ARG A 522 -12.04 -13.29 8.52
N GLY A 523 -11.09 -14.08 9.02
CA GLY A 523 -11.21 -14.76 10.31
C GLY A 523 -11.42 -13.78 11.45
N PHE A 524 -10.64 -12.71 11.51
CA PHE A 524 -10.71 -11.67 12.52
C PHE A 524 -12.07 -10.94 12.53
N ILE A 525 -12.51 -10.41 11.38
CA ILE A 525 -13.81 -9.72 11.29
C ILE A 525 -14.98 -10.67 11.54
N SER A 526 -14.90 -11.94 11.10
CA SER A 526 -15.91 -12.96 11.42
C SER A 526 -16.03 -13.20 12.92
N ALA A 527 -14.91 -13.30 13.64
CA ALA A 527 -14.91 -13.45 15.08
C ALA A 527 -15.49 -12.20 15.79
N ALA A 528 -15.10 -11.00 15.35
CA ALA A 528 -15.59 -9.74 15.88
C ALA A 528 -17.13 -9.57 15.71
N LEU A 529 -17.69 -10.03 14.60
CA LEU A 529 -19.14 -10.02 14.37
C LEU A 529 -19.90 -11.00 15.28
N LYS A 530 -19.30 -12.13 15.64
CA LYS A 530 -19.91 -13.11 16.58
C LYS A 530 -19.95 -12.54 18.00
N GLU A 531 -18.87 -11.90 18.44
CA GLU A 531 -18.80 -11.27 19.76
C GLU A 531 -19.90 -10.21 19.95
N LYS A 532 -20.12 -9.36 18.95
CA LYS A 532 -21.19 -8.36 18.98
C LYS A 532 -22.58 -8.98 19.19
N ASN A 533 -22.84 -10.15 18.63
CA ASN A 533 -24.15 -10.82 18.75
C ASN A 533 -24.38 -11.43 20.14
N TYR A 534 -23.32 -11.85 20.84
CA TYR A 534 -23.40 -12.37 22.21
C TYR A 534 -23.53 -11.26 23.26
N GLY A 535 -22.99 -10.06 23.01
CA GLY A 535 -23.09 -8.91 23.92
C GLY A 535 -24.47 -8.20 23.91
N ASN A 536 -25.32 -8.50 22.92
CA ASN A 536 -26.67 -7.94 22.77
C ASN A 536 -27.79 -8.93 23.14
N SER A 537 -27.48 -10.13 23.59
CA SER A 537 -28.40 -11.14 24.14
C SER A 537 -28.26 -11.24 25.65
#